data_4597bdd5c2eaa7733137a27317335b03
#
_entry.id   4597bdd5c2eaa7733137a27317335b03
#
_cell.length_a   1.000
_cell.length_b   1.000
_cell.length_c   1.000
_cell.angle_alpha   90.00
_cell.angle_beta   90.00
_cell.angle_gamma   90.00
#
_symmetry.space_group_name_H-M   'P 1'
#
loop_
_entity.id
_entity.type
_entity.pdbx_description
1 polymer ?
#
loop_
_entity_poly.entity_id
_entity_poly.type
_entity_poly.pdbx_seq_one_letter_code
_entity_poly.pdbx_strand_id
1 'polypeptide(L)'
;IRLSLVGSEMCIRDSSNSGLLPSSGHDPRHSADQYAKMGLAAKVKVSNTVLKYGSMMPDLPLLKYNDGRLLPTLFQGAMLTSEELHDLKFTLARLDNYTARDSTDRQDIRVHCKNKRYACDTEADHFDLAGVDYRFNERFSAQYQVAKLENIYRQHFLGLVASQPLPVGSLSADMRLIKSDDIGNARAGEIDHRAFSGMLGYSLGGHKLSAGWQRMYGNSAMPYLDGSNPYLVNYAQVNDFAAAQERSWQVRYDYDFKALGVPGLTFFTRYINGDNIKVPGSGAEGKEWERDTEFKYQVQSGSFKDVSVRLRNSTYRSNYERWARDMD
;
A
#
# COMPACT_ATOMS: atom_id res chain seq x y z
N ILE A 1 9.86 -9.67 15.41
CA ILE A 1 10.91 -8.71 14.99
C ILE A 1 11.41 -9.19 13.64
N ARG A 2 11.12 -8.49 12.56
CA ARG A 2 11.74 -8.76 11.25
C ARG A 2 13.01 -7.93 11.17
N LEU A 3 14.15 -8.54 11.34
CA LEU A 3 15.44 -7.94 11.01
C LEU A 3 15.62 -8.04 9.49
N SER A 4 15.50 -6.93 8.78
CA SER A 4 15.95 -6.83 7.41
C SER A 4 17.31 -6.16 7.40
N LEU A 5 18.38 -6.94 7.36
CA LEU A 5 19.72 -6.45 7.09
C LEU A 5 19.82 -6.13 5.59
N VAL A 6 20.04 -4.87 5.26
CA VAL A 6 20.26 -4.41 3.89
C VAL A 6 21.67 -3.89 3.81
N GLY A 7 22.49 -4.50 2.96
CA GLY A 7 23.91 -4.19 2.78
C GLY A 7 24.24 -2.87 2.07
N SER A 8 23.31 -1.90 2.03
CA SER A 8 23.55 -0.55 1.52
C SER A 8 23.42 0.54 2.60
N GLU A 9 23.50 0.15 3.87
CA GLU A 9 23.20 1.03 5.00
C GLU A 9 24.12 2.23 5.14
N MET A 10 25.37 2.17 4.67
CA MET A 10 26.32 3.27 4.84
C MET A 10 25.97 4.53 4.03
N CYS A 11 25.45 4.39 2.82
CA CYS A 11 25.04 5.54 2.00
C CYS A 11 23.67 6.11 2.38
N ILE A 12 22.82 5.31 3.04
CA ILE A 12 21.47 5.67 3.44
C ILE A 12 21.44 6.31 4.82
N ARG A 13 22.36 5.92 5.69
CA ARG A 13 22.44 6.39 7.07
C ARG A 13 22.78 7.88 7.17
N ASP A 14 23.56 8.40 6.24
CA ASP A 14 24.02 9.79 6.26
C ASP A 14 23.11 10.76 5.49
N SER A 15 22.01 10.28 4.90
CA SER A 15 21.09 11.12 4.15
C SER A 15 19.75 11.28 4.86
N SER A 16 19.51 12.47 5.40
CA SER A 16 18.21 12.86 5.98
C SER A 16 17.06 12.81 4.97
N ASN A 17 17.37 12.88 3.67
CA ASN A 17 16.37 12.87 2.59
C ASN A 17 15.98 11.46 2.15
N SER A 18 16.57 10.41 2.70
CA SER A 18 16.24 9.03 2.35
C SER A 18 14.86 8.60 2.86
N GLY A 19 14.31 9.26 3.88
CA GLY A 19 13.07 8.87 4.55
C GLY A 19 13.16 7.50 5.24
N LEU A 20 14.37 6.98 5.48
CA LEU A 20 14.62 5.71 6.17
C LEU A 20 14.73 5.89 7.67
N LEU A 21 15.44 6.94 8.08
CA LEU A 21 15.67 7.31 9.46
C LEU A 21 15.10 8.72 9.71
N PRO A 22 14.70 9.05 10.94
CA PRO A 22 14.32 10.40 11.30
C PRO A 22 15.51 11.34 11.17
N SER A 23 15.25 12.61 10.94
CA SER A 23 16.27 13.65 10.98
C SER A 23 16.80 13.83 12.39
N SER A 24 18.09 14.17 12.53
CA SER A 24 18.67 14.56 13.81
C SER A 24 18.01 15.87 14.31
N GLY A 25 17.67 15.91 15.60
CA GLY A 25 17.11 17.12 16.22
C GLY A 25 18.04 18.33 16.21
N HIS A 26 19.34 18.11 16.03
CA HIS A 26 20.35 19.18 15.99
C HIS A 26 20.70 19.63 14.57
N ASP A 27 20.66 18.73 13.60
CA ASP A 27 20.89 19.06 12.19
C ASP A 27 19.93 18.25 11.31
N PRO A 28 18.92 18.88 10.73
CA PRO A 28 17.93 18.19 9.89
C PRO A 28 18.53 17.62 8.60
N ARG A 29 19.78 17.91 8.26
CA ARG A 29 20.50 17.34 7.11
C ARG A 29 21.12 15.98 7.43
N HIS A 30 21.23 15.64 8.71
CA HIS A 30 21.75 14.36 9.17
C HIS A 30 20.63 13.49 9.73
N SER A 31 20.73 12.20 9.50
CA SER A 31 19.83 11.23 10.12
C SER A 31 20.25 10.97 11.58
N ALA A 32 19.28 10.58 12.41
CA ALA A 32 19.56 10.12 13.77
C ALA A 32 20.42 8.85 13.75
N ASP A 33 21.40 8.75 14.65
CA ASP A 33 22.27 7.58 14.78
C ASP A 33 21.50 6.33 15.18
N GLN A 34 20.45 6.50 15.96
CA GLN A 34 19.56 5.42 16.40
C GLN A 34 18.16 5.95 16.65
N TYR A 35 17.16 5.12 16.40
CA TYR A 35 15.80 5.37 16.81
C TYR A 35 15.04 4.08 17.05
N ALA A 36 14.02 4.16 17.89
CA ALA A 36 13.13 3.04 18.18
C ALA A 36 11.69 3.53 18.23
N LYS A 37 10.76 2.68 17.83
CA LYS A 37 9.33 2.91 17.99
C LYS A 37 8.78 1.92 19.01
N MET A 38 8.02 2.41 19.96
CA MET A 38 7.25 1.58 20.87
C MET A 38 5.76 1.76 20.57
N GLY A 39 5.06 0.66 20.31
CA GLY A 39 3.62 0.61 20.18
C GLY A 39 3.01 -0.31 21.22
N LEU A 40 2.05 0.18 21.97
CA LEU A 40 1.26 -0.63 22.91
C LEU A 40 -0.17 -0.75 22.37
N ALA A 41 -0.72 -1.96 22.46
CA ALA A 41 -2.12 -2.21 22.16
C ALA A 41 -2.72 -3.21 23.14
N ALA A 42 -3.90 -2.90 23.62
CA ALA A 42 -4.76 -3.85 24.31
C ALA A 42 -5.60 -4.62 23.30
N LYS A 43 -5.81 -5.91 23.56
CA LYS A 43 -6.64 -6.78 22.73
C LYS A 43 -7.57 -7.59 23.61
N VAL A 44 -8.86 -7.46 23.35
CA VAL A 44 -9.91 -8.27 23.99
C VAL A 44 -10.57 -9.11 22.92
N LYS A 45 -10.68 -10.42 23.18
CA LYS A 45 -11.38 -11.37 22.32
C LYS A 45 -12.54 -12.00 23.07
N VAL A 46 -13.75 -11.90 22.49
CA VAL A 46 -14.95 -12.58 22.97
C VAL A 46 -15.52 -13.34 21.78
N SER A 47 -15.62 -14.67 21.90
CA SER A 47 -15.99 -15.55 20.79
C SER A 47 -15.10 -15.28 19.56
N ASN A 48 -15.66 -14.99 18.40
CA ASN A 48 -14.95 -14.63 17.18
C ASN A 48 -14.88 -13.11 16.95
N THR A 49 -15.18 -12.33 17.98
CA THR A 49 -15.09 -10.86 17.94
C THR A 49 -13.85 -10.38 18.69
N VAL A 50 -13.07 -9.52 18.07
CA VAL A 50 -11.81 -8.97 18.61
C VAL A 50 -11.86 -7.46 18.59
N LEU A 51 -11.71 -6.84 19.75
CA LEU A 51 -11.45 -5.41 19.90
C LEU A 51 -9.96 -5.19 20.17
N LYS A 52 -9.34 -4.30 19.39
CA LYS A 52 -7.99 -3.79 19.62
C LYS A 52 -8.07 -2.30 19.91
N TYR A 53 -7.30 -1.82 20.88
CA TYR A 53 -7.16 -0.41 21.20
C TYR A 53 -5.68 -0.07 21.44
N GLY A 54 -5.19 0.97 20.78
CA GLY A 54 -3.81 1.42 20.85
C GLY A 54 -3.10 1.36 19.51
N SER A 55 -1.80 1.08 19.51
CA SER A 55 -0.97 1.06 18.29
C SER A 55 -1.22 -0.20 17.47
N MET A 56 -1.46 -0.03 16.17
CA MET A 56 -1.78 -1.14 15.27
C MET A 56 -1.23 -0.95 13.86
N MET A 57 -1.13 -2.03 13.13
CA MET A 57 -0.79 -2.08 11.71
C MET A 57 -1.97 -2.68 10.94
N PRO A 58 -2.98 -1.90 10.55
CA PRO A 58 -4.12 -2.40 9.82
C PRO A 58 -3.72 -2.84 8.41
N ASP A 59 -4.30 -3.95 7.94
CA ASP A 59 -4.14 -4.44 6.57
C ASP A 59 -5.53 -4.58 5.94
N LEU A 60 -6.09 -3.43 5.54
CA LEU A 60 -7.42 -3.30 4.95
C LEU A 60 -7.32 -2.50 3.65
N PRO A 61 -8.21 -2.68 2.67
CA PRO A 61 -8.18 -1.94 1.41
C PRO A 61 -8.05 -0.42 1.54
N LEU A 62 -8.85 0.21 2.39
CA LEU A 62 -8.80 1.66 2.61
C LEU A 62 -7.87 2.09 3.75
N LEU A 63 -7.21 1.12 4.40
CA LEU A 63 -6.33 1.38 5.54
C LEU A 63 -5.21 0.33 5.60
N LYS A 64 -4.27 0.40 4.67
CA LYS A 64 -3.14 -0.52 4.62
C LYS A 64 -1.87 0.16 5.12
N TYR A 65 -1.33 -0.32 6.26
CA TYR A 65 -0.08 0.22 6.80
C TYR A 65 1.08 0.09 5.80
N ASN A 66 2.03 1.01 5.87
CA ASN A 66 3.21 0.98 5.02
C ASN A 66 4.41 0.42 5.80
N ASP A 67 5.01 -0.66 5.29
CA ASP A 67 6.21 -1.33 5.81
C ASP A 67 7.42 -1.23 4.87
N GLY A 68 7.38 -0.32 3.92
CA GLY A 68 8.42 -0.15 2.91
C GLY A 68 9.73 0.46 3.42
N ARG A 69 9.91 0.65 4.72
CA ARG A 69 11.11 1.22 5.37
C ARG A 69 11.57 0.30 6.51
N LEU A 70 12.57 0.75 7.28
CA LEU A 70 13.14 0.00 8.40
C LEU A 70 12.10 -0.35 9.45
N LEU A 71 11.27 0.61 9.84
CA LEU A 71 10.13 0.39 10.73
C LEU A 71 8.81 0.76 10.01
N PRO A 72 7.71 0.02 10.27
CA PRO A 72 6.42 0.30 9.66
C PRO A 72 5.77 1.56 10.22
N THR A 73 4.78 2.09 9.48
CA THR A 73 3.82 3.05 10.05
C THR A 73 2.98 2.36 11.12
N LEU A 74 2.78 3.04 12.24
CA LEU A 74 1.84 2.63 13.29
C LEU A 74 0.66 3.59 13.33
N PHE A 75 -0.55 3.08 13.30
CA PHE A 75 -1.77 3.85 13.53
C PHE A 75 -2.25 3.64 14.95
N GLN A 76 -2.84 4.66 15.57
CA GLN A 76 -3.41 4.60 16.92
C GLN A 76 -4.91 4.83 16.87
N GLY A 77 -5.64 4.07 17.68
CA GLY A 77 -7.09 4.15 17.77
C GLY A 77 -7.73 2.85 18.23
N ALA A 78 -8.96 2.62 17.81
CA ALA A 78 -9.74 1.42 18.09
C ALA A 78 -10.08 0.68 16.80
N MET A 79 -10.03 -0.65 16.83
CA MET A 79 -10.46 -1.51 15.72
C MET A 79 -11.18 -2.74 16.24
N LEU A 80 -12.39 -2.97 15.77
CA LEU A 80 -13.22 -4.13 16.06
C LEU A 80 -13.35 -4.98 14.81
N THR A 81 -13.08 -6.28 14.94
CA THR A 81 -13.33 -7.26 13.87
C THR A 81 -14.21 -8.38 14.42
N SER A 82 -15.21 -8.80 13.67
CA SER A 82 -16.12 -9.87 14.05
C SER A 82 -16.32 -10.86 12.91
N GLU A 83 -16.16 -12.14 13.22
CA GLU A 83 -16.36 -13.30 12.33
C GLU A 83 -17.38 -14.28 12.96
N GLU A 84 -18.40 -13.75 13.64
CA GLU A 84 -19.46 -14.55 14.28
C GLU A 84 -20.38 -15.22 13.26
N LEU A 85 -20.52 -14.63 12.07
CA LEU A 85 -21.33 -15.18 10.99
C LEU A 85 -20.41 -15.92 10.01
N HIS A 86 -20.88 -17.09 9.57
CA HIS A 86 -20.15 -17.92 8.63
C HIS A 86 -19.85 -17.14 7.34
N ASP A 87 -18.63 -17.22 6.84
CA ASP A 87 -18.15 -16.56 5.61
C ASP A 87 -18.28 -15.04 5.58
N LEU A 88 -18.60 -14.40 6.71
CA LEU A 88 -18.78 -12.95 6.82
C LEU A 88 -17.87 -12.37 7.89
N LYS A 89 -17.08 -11.37 7.51
CA LYS A 89 -16.23 -10.62 8.43
C LYS A 89 -16.63 -9.16 8.42
N PHE A 90 -16.93 -8.61 9.58
CA PHE A 90 -17.15 -7.19 9.80
C PHE A 90 -15.91 -6.53 10.40
N THR A 91 -15.64 -5.32 9.98
CA THR A 91 -14.56 -4.50 10.53
C THR A 91 -15.06 -3.09 10.75
N LEU A 92 -14.84 -2.56 11.96
CA LEU A 92 -15.02 -1.15 12.29
C LEU A 92 -13.71 -0.60 12.84
N ALA A 93 -13.32 0.59 12.44
CA ALA A 93 -12.14 1.25 12.98
C ALA A 93 -12.35 2.75 13.14
N ARG A 94 -11.77 3.30 14.20
CA ARG A 94 -11.56 4.73 14.40
C ARG A 94 -10.10 4.94 14.77
N LEU A 95 -9.43 5.80 14.02
CA LEU A 95 -8.03 6.17 14.24
C LEU A 95 -7.95 7.66 14.54
N ASP A 96 -7.09 8.02 15.49
CA ASP A 96 -6.93 9.41 15.95
C ASP A 96 -5.60 10.00 15.51
N ASN A 97 -4.55 9.17 15.40
CA ASN A 97 -3.23 9.61 14.99
C ASN A 97 -2.39 8.47 14.41
N TYR A 98 -1.21 8.79 13.90
CA TYR A 98 -0.26 7.81 13.40
C TYR A 98 1.18 8.21 13.73
N THR A 99 2.10 7.24 13.67
CA THR A 99 3.54 7.45 13.73
C THR A 99 4.14 7.06 12.40
N ALA A 100 4.69 8.02 11.67
CA ALA A 100 5.28 7.80 10.34
C ALA A 100 6.47 6.84 10.39
N ARG A 101 6.85 6.26 9.25
CA ARG A 101 7.92 5.24 9.15
C ARG A 101 9.27 5.74 9.65
N ASP A 102 9.56 7.01 9.45
CA ASP A 102 10.78 7.73 9.75
C ASP A 102 10.62 8.73 10.90
N SER A 103 9.67 8.52 11.79
CA SER A 103 9.42 9.34 12.96
C SER A 103 9.17 8.48 14.20
N THR A 104 9.47 9.02 15.37
CA THR A 104 9.08 8.49 16.68
C THR A 104 7.82 9.17 17.22
N ASP A 105 7.47 10.32 16.66
CA ASP A 105 6.42 11.19 17.16
C ASP A 105 5.06 10.80 16.60
N ARG A 106 4.04 10.95 17.41
CA ARG A 106 2.64 10.85 16.98
C ARG A 106 2.27 12.11 16.22
N GLN A 107 1.60 11.91 15.09
CA GLN A 107 1.13 12.97 14.20
C GLN A 107 -0.37 12.81 14.01
N ASP A 108 -1.07 13.93 13.84
CA ASP A 108 -2.48 13.94 13.50
C ASP A 108 -2.70 13.36 12.10
N ILE A 109 -3.83 12.70 11.94
CA ILE A 109 -4.14 12.02 10.67
C ILE A 109 -4.35 13.04 9.57
N ARG A 110 -3.78 12.76 8.39
CA ARG A 110 -3.89 13.62 7.21
C ARG A 110 -3.95 12.82 5.92
N VAL A 111 -4.35 13.50 4.84
CA VAL A 111 -4.30 12.92 3.50
C VAL A 111 -2.85 12.89 3.00
N HIS A 112 -2.48 11.83 2.30
CA HIS A 112 -1.16 11.72 1.68
C HIS A 112 -0.98 12.79 0.59
N CYS A 113 0.13 13.53 0.67
CA CYS A 113 0.38 14.72 -0.16
C CYS A 113 1.57 14.53 -1.11
N LYS A 114 1.60 13.45 -1.87
CA LYS A 114 2.61 13.29 -2.93
C LYS A 114 2.41 14.34 -4.02
N ASN A 115 3.51 15.00 -4.43
CA ASN A 115 3.52 15.99 -5.51
C ASN A 115 2.52 17.16 -5.33
N LYS A 116 2.21 17.51 -4.07
CA LYS A 116 1.24 18.56 -3.74
C LYS A 116 -0.15 18.33 -4.37
N ARG A 117 -0.55 17.06 -4.47
CA ARG A 117 -1.88 16.67 -4.99
C ARG A 117 -3.02 17.24 -4.16
N TYR A 118 -2.76 17.50 -2.88
CA TYR A 118 -3.68 18.04 -1.88
C TYR A 118 -2.99 19.09 -1.02
N ALA A 119 -3.74 19.82 -0.20
CA ALA A 119 -3.17 20.71 0.81
C ALA A 119 -2.44 19.88 1.88
N CYS A 120 -1.10 19.96 1.90
CA CYS A 120 -0.22 19.05 2.64
C CYS A 120 -0.32 19.17 4.16
N ASP A 121 -0.67 20.34 4.65
CA ASP A 121 -0.71 20.66 6.07
C ASP A 121 -2.11 20.48 6.68
N THR A 122 -3.01 19.81 5.94
CA THR A 122 -4.38 19.59 6.39
C THR A 122 -4.49 18.34 7.24
N GLU A 123 -4.71 18.53 8.52
CA GLU A 123 -4.91 17.48 9.51
C GLU A 123 -6.40 17.25 9.76
N ALA A 124 -6.75 16.07 10.22
CA ALA A 124 -8.09 15.67 10.64
C ALA A 124 -8.05 15.07 12.03
N ASP A 125 -9.12 15.24 12.81
CA ASP A 125 -9.19 14.75 14.17
C ASP A 125 -9.31 13.23 14.21
N HIS A 126 -9.97 12.63 13.21
CA HIS A 126 -10.11 11.18 13.15
C HIS A 126 -10.36 10.64 11.73
N PHE A 127 -10.10 9.35 11.59
CA PHE A 127 -10.47 8.54 10.44
C PHE A 127 -11.36 7.40 10.88
N ASP A 128 -12.55 7.29 10.30
CA ASP A 128 -13.51 6.23 10.54
C ASP A 128 -13.54 5.27 9.35
N LEU A 129 -13.67 3.97 9.64
CA LEU A 129 -13.81 2.93 8.63
C LEU A 129 -14.84 1.89 9.07
N ALA A 130 -15.70 1.49 8.14
CA ALA A 130 -16.56 0.33 8.26
C ALA A 130 -16.38 -0.57 7.04
N GLY A 131 -16.31 -1.87 7.24
CA GLY A 131 -16.08 -2.82 6.16
C GLY A 131 -16.76 -4.15 6.38
N VAL A 132 -17.05 -4.83 5.28
CA VAL A 132 -17.56 -6.19 5.23
C VAL A 132 -16.82 -6.97 4.16
N ASP A 133 -16.34 -8.15 4.53
CA ASP A 133 -15.77 -9.14 3.62
C ASP A 133 -16.70 -10.34 3.60
N TYR A 134 -17.10 -10.78 2.42
CA TYR A 134 -17.98 -11.93 2.25
C TYR A 134 -17.36 -12.95 1.29
N ARG A 135 -17.30 -14.19 1.74
CA ARG A 135 -16.84 -15.32 0.95
C ARG A 135 -18.02 -16.14 0.46
N PHE A 136 -18.38 -15.97 -0.80
CA PHE A 136 -19.48 -16.72 -1.41
C PHE A 136 -19.18 -18.23 -1.50
N ASN A 137 -17.93 -18.55 -1.75
CA ASN A 137 -17.39 -19.91 -1.78
C ASN A 137 -15.84 -19.85 -1.79
N GLU A 138 -15.16 -20.99 -1.92
CA GLU A 138 -13.70 -21.08 -1.95
C GLU A 138 -13.05 -20.34 -3.14
N ARG A 139 -13.83 -20.00 -4.17
CA ARG A 139 -13.34 -19.43 -5.43
C ARG A 139 -13.72 -17.97 -5.62
N PHE A 140 -14.70 -17.46 -4.88
CA PHE A 140 -15.20 -16.12 -5.08
C PHE A 140 -15.49 -15.42 -3.76
N SER A 141 -14.93 -14.23 -3.61
CA SER A 141 -15.16 -13.34 -2.47
C SER A 141 -15.37 -11.89 -2.91
N ALA A 142 -16.11 -11.14 -2.11
CA ALA A 142 -16.32 -9.71 -2.28
C ALA A 142 -15.98 -8.98 -0.99
N GLN A 143 -15.50 -7.74 -1.14
CA GLN A 143 -15.19 -6.83 -0.04
C GLN A 143 -15.85 -5.49 -0.32
N TYR A 144 -16.47 -4.90 0.69
CA TYR A 144 -16.95 -3.52 0.62
C TYR A 144 -16.47 -2.76 1.86
N GLN A 145 -15.95 -1.56 1.64
CA GLN A 145 -15.55 -0.68 2.73
C GLN A 145 -16.01 0.74 2.45
N VAL A 146 -16.34 1.46 3.50
CA VAL A 146 -16.52 2.90 3.50
C VAL A 146 -15.60 3.51 4.55
N ALA A 147 -14.89 4.54 4.16
CA ALA A 147 -14.02 5.28 5.05
C ALA A 147 -14.30 6.78 4.96
N LYS A 148 -14.02 7.48 6.05
CA LYS A 148 -14.19 8.92 6.18
C LYS A 148 -12.99 9.52 6.90
N LEU A 149 -12.27 10.42 6.23
CA LEU A 149 -11.32 11.32 6.85
C LEU A 149 -12.04 12.64 7.13
N GLU A 150 -12.15 12.99 8.40
CA GLU A 150 -13.01 14.08 8.84
C GLU A 150 -12.73 15.41 8.10
N ASN A 151 -13.81 16.06 7.61
CA ASN A 151 -13.78 17.33 6.87
C ASN A 151 -12.85 17.34 5.64
N ILE A 152 -12.42 16.17 5.14
CA ILE A 152 -11.54 16.04 3.99
C ILE A 152 -12.19 15.17 2.93
N TYR A 153 -12.39 13.86 3.15
CA TYR A 153 -12.99 12.98 2.15
C TYR A 153 -13.82 11.84 2.74
N ARG A 154 -14.73 11.33 1.91
CA ARG A 154 -15.37 10.01 2.06
C ARG A 154 -14.93 9.14 0.90
N GLN A 155 -14.63 7.88 1.19
CA GLN A 155 -14.16 6.92 0.20
C GLN A 155 -14.94 5.60 0.32
N HIS A 156 -15.37 5.07 -0.82
CA HIS A 156 -16.02 3.77 -0.96
C HIS A 156 -15.10 2.85 -1.75
N PHE A 157 -14.98 1.62 -1.31
CA PHE A 157 -14.22 0.56 -1.96
C PHE A 157 -15.11 -0.65 -2.18
N LEU A 158 -15.05 -1.22 -3.39
CA LEU A 158 -15.61 -2.52 -3.72
C LEU A 158 -14.50 -3.37 -4.36
N GLY A 159 -14.20 -4.52 -3.76
CA GLY A 159 -13.24 -5.51 -4.25
C GLY A 159 -13.93 -6.83 -4.59
N LEU A 160 -13.53 -7.45 -5.69
CA LEU A 160 -13.96 -8.78 -6.10
C LEU A 160 -12.72 -9.62 -6.41
N VAL A 161 -12.62 -10.78 -5.79
CA VAL A 161 -11.52 -11.72 -6.02
C VAL A 161 -12.12 -13.07 -6.46
N ALA A 162 -11.57 -13.60 -7.55
CA ALA A 162 -11.97 -14.90 -8.06
C ALA A 162 -10.75 -15.76 -8.40
N SER A 163 -10.88 -17.07 -8.18
CA SER A 163 -9.88 -18.07 -8.56
C SER A 163 -10.57 -19.30 -9.12
N GLN A 164 -10.23 -19.69 -10.34
CA GLN A 164 -10.82 -20.83 -11.02
C GLN A 164 -9.74 -21.84 -11.40
N PRO A 165 -9.71 -23.04 -10.79
CA PRO A 165 -8.92 -24.16 -11.28
C PRO A 165 -9.38 -24.55 -12.68
N LEU A 166 -8.41 -24.85 -13.56
CA LEU A 166 -8.61 -25.36 -14.90
C LEU A 166 -8.04 -26.79 -15.00
N PRO A 167 -8.39 -27.57 -16.05
CA PRO A 167 -7.74 -28.86 -16.30
C PRO A 167 -6.22 -28.76 -16.37
N VAL A 168 -5.71 -27.61 -16.83
CA VAL A 168 -4.29 -27.27 -16.83
C VAL A 168 -4.14 -25.86 -16.21
N GLY A 169 -3.50 -25.80 -15.03
CA GLY A 169 -3.27 -24.54 -14.32
C GLY A 169 -4.48 -23.94 -13.60
N SER A 170 -4.42 -22.65 -13.31
CA SER A 170 -5.51 -21.90 -12.69
C SER A 170 -5.56 -20.45 -13.16
N LEU A 171 -6.76 -19.87 -13.23
CA LEU A 171 -7.00 -18.45 -13.45
C LEU A 171 -7.28 -17.74 -12.13
N SER A 172 -6.81 -16.52 -12.01
CA SER A 172 -7.14 -15.61 -10.90
C SER A 172 -7.54 -14.24 -11.44
N ALA A 173 -8.51 -13.60 -10.77
CA ALA A 173 -8.95 -12.25 -11.07
C ALA A 173 -9.06 -11.45 -9.78
N ASP A 174 -8.60 -10.20 -9.81
CA ASP A 174 -8.73 -9.20 -8.73
C ASP A 174 -9.26 -7.93 -9.38
N MET A 175 -10.43 -7.46 -8.96
CA MET A 175 -11.07 -6.25 -9.47
C MET A 175 -11.37 -5.32 -8.31
N ARG A 176 -11.08 -4.02 -8.47
CA ARG A 176 -11.23 -3.01 -7.43
C ARG A 176 -11.85 -1.75 -8.01
N LEU A 177 -12.87 -1.26 -7.32
CA LEU A 177 -13.55 0.00 -7.60
C LEU A 177 -13.41 0.90 -6.38
N ILE A 178 -12.99 2.13 -6.58
CA ILE A 178 -12.87 3.14 -5.53
C ILE A 178 -13.59 4.39 -5.99
N LYS A 179 -14.40 4.97 -5.10
CA LYS A 179 -15.00 6.28 -5.30
C LYS A 179 -14.69 7.16 -4.09
N SER A 180 -14.23 8.38 -4.34
CA SER A 180 -13.90 9.34 -3.29
C SER A 180 -14.48 10.70 -3.62
N ASP A 181 -15.14 11.30 -2.65
CA ASP A 181 -15.73 12.63 -2.74
C ASP A 181 -15.26 13.45 -1.51
N ASP A 182 -15.06 14.76 -1.67
CA ASP A 182 -14.81 15.64 -0.52
C ASP A 182 -16.04 15.72 0.38
N ILE A 183 -15.81 16.03 1.65
CA ILE A 183 -16.86 16.19 2.64
C ILE A 183 -16.59 17.35 3.59
N GLY A 184 -17.66 17.85 4.21
CA GLY A 184 -17.58 18.94 5.17
C GLY A 184 -17.02 20.21 4.53
N ASN A 185 -15.95 20.72 5.08
CA ASN A 185 -15.32 21.95 4.62
C ASN A 185 -14.32 21.73 3.49
N ALA A 186 -14.16 20.50 2.96
CA ALA A 186 -13.20 20.16 1.89
C ALA A 186 -11.78 20.69 2.17
N ARG A 187 -11.30 20.52 3.41
CA ARG A 187 -10.09 21.17 3.95
C ARG A 187 -8.82 20.90 3.13
N ALA A 188 -8.75 19.77 2.42
CA ALA A 188 -7.63 19.42 1.55
C ALA A 188 -7.82 19.88 0.08
N GLY A 189 -8.93 20.53 -0.22
CA GLY A 189 -9.36 20.90 -1.56
C GLY A 189 -10.44 19.96 -2.11
N GLU A 190 -10.95 20.27 -3.30
CA GLU A 190 -11.97 19.48 -3.99
C GLU A 190 -11.47 18.08 -4.31
N ILE A 191 -12.30 17.08 -3.99
CA ILE A 191 -12.03 15.67 -4.28
C ILE A 191 -13.21 15.08 -5.04
N ASP A 192 -13.02 14.85 -6.33
CA ASP A 192 -13.87 14.02 -7.18
C ASP A 192 -12.98 12.99 -7.86
N HIS A 193 -13.03 11.77 -7.35
CA HIS A 193 -12.14 10.71 -7.81
C HIS A 193 -12.88 9.38 -7.90
N ARG A 194 -12.62 8.64 -8.99
CA ARG A 194 -13.00 7.25 -9.16
C ARG A 194 -11.83 6.47 -9.72
N ALA A 195 -11.57 5.31 -9.18
CA ALA A 195 -10.59 4.39 -9.71
C ALA A 195 -11.24 3.06 -10.06
N PHE A 196 -10.92 2.53 -11.21
CA PHE A 196 -11.09 1.13 -11.54
C PHE A 196 -9.71 0.51 -11.70
N SER A 197 -9.46 -0.62 -11.06
CA SER A 197 -8.27 -1.41 -11.30
C SER A 197 -8.61 -2.90 -11.33
N GLY A 198 -7.92 -3.65 -12.19
CA GLY A 198 -8.12 -5.08 -12.35
C GLY A 198 -6.84 -5.80 -12.75
N MET A 199 -6.69 -7.03 -12.27
CA MET A 199 -5.59 -7.91 -12.61
C MET A 199 -6.12 -9.31 -12.92
N LEU A 200 -5.67 -9.87 -14.03
CA LEU A 200 -5.89 -11.26 -14.40
C LEU A 200 -4.56 -12.00 -14.34
N GLY A 201 -4.56 -13.21 -13.79
CA GLY A 201 -3.38 -14.05 -13.69
C GLY A 201 -3.66 -15.49 -14.13
N TYR A 202 -2.70 -16.09 -14.82
CA TYR A 202 -2.69 -17.51 -15.12
C TYR A 202 -1.48 -18.18 -14.50
N SER A 203 -1.72 -19.25 -13.74
CA SER A 203 -0.69 -20.02 -13.04
C SER A 203 -0.60 -21.44 -13.59
N LEU A 204 0.61 -21.88 -13.89
CA LEU A 204 0.91 -23.24 -14.37
C LEU A 204 2.25 -23.72 -13.78
N GLY A 205 2.22 -24.79 -13.01
CA GLY A 205 3.41 -25.26 -12.29
C GLY A 205 3.94 -24.16 -11.35
N GLY A 206 5.24 -23.85 -11.49
CA GLY A 206 5.87 -22.75 -10.74
C GLY A 206 5.66 -21.37 -11.36
N HIS A 207 5.08 -21.26 -12.54
CA HIS A 207 4.93 -20.01 -13.30
C HIS A 207 3.61 -19.32 -13.01
N LYS A 208 3.60 -17.98 -12.94
CA LYS A 208 2.41 -17.15 -12.97
C LYS A 208 2.65 -15.94 -13.86
N LEU A 209 1.83 -15.77 -14.89
CA LEU A 209 1.79 -14.58 -15.72
C LEU A 209 0.54 -13.77 -15.36
N SER A 210 0.68 -12.47 -15.15
CA SER A 210 -0.42 -11.58 -14.83
C SER A 210 -0.39 -10.32 -15.69
N ALA A 211 -1.60 -9.83 -16.04
CA ALA A 211 -1.79 -8.55 -16.69
C ALA A 211 -2.76 -7.71 -15.87
N GLY A 212 -2.38 -6.46 -15.62
CA GLY A 212 -3.16 -5.49 -14.86
C GLY A 212 -3.51 -4.26 -15.70
N TRP A 213 -4.69 -3.71 -15.41
CA TRP A 213 -5.13 -2.44 -15.98
C TRP A 213 -5.78 -1.58 -14.89
N GLN A 214 -5.53 -0.25 -14.96
CA GLN A 214 -6.01 0.70 -13.99
C GLN A 214 -6.33 2.03 -14.66
N ARG A 215 -7.42 2.66 -14.23
CA ARG A 215 -7.86 3.96 -14.74
C ARG A 215 -8.36 4.83 -13.60
N MET A 216 -7.82 6.05 -13.53
CA MET A 216 -8.29 7.12 -12.67
C MET A 216 -9.24 8.05 -13.46
N TYR A 217 -10.37 8.37 -12.86
CA TYR A 217 -11.38 9.28 -13.39
C TYR A 217 -11.59 10.44 -12.42
N GLY A 218 -12.02 11.58 -12.94
CA GLY A 218 -12.24 12.79 -12.15
C GLY A 218 -11.06 13.75 -12.22
N ASN A 219 -11.14 14.82 -11.45
CA ASN A 219 -10.18 15.93 -11.51
C ASN A 219 -9.11 15.86 -10.43
N SER A 220 -9.30 15.05 -9.41
CA SER A 220 -8.34 14.85 -8.33
C SER A 220 -7.58 13.52 -8.45
N ALA A 221 -6.43 13.43 -7.83
CA ALA A 221 -5.71 12.17 -7.63
C ALA A 221 -6.49 11.27 -6.66
N MET A 222 -6.11 10.00 -6.52
CA MET A 222 -6.69 9.13 -5.50
C MET A 222 -6.26 9.59 -4.10
N PRO A 223 -7.20 9.94 -3.19
CA PRO A 223 -6.87 10.25 -1.82
C PRO A 223 -6.65 8.96 -1.02
N TYR A 224 -5.67 8.98 -0.12
CA TYR A 224 -5.45 7.96 0.89
C TYR A 224 -4.72 8.56 2.09
N LEU A 225 -4.73 7.87 3.23
CA LEU A 225 -4.07 8.36 4.44
C LEU A 225 -2.56 8.44 4.29
N ASP A 226 -1.95 9.47 4.84
CA ASP A 226 -0.50 9.51 4.96
C ASP A 226 0.01 8.34 5.81
N GLY A 227 1.16 7.81 5.43
CA GLY A 227 1.70 6.59 6.05
C GLY A 227 0.99 5.29 5.68
N SER A 228 -0.05 5.32 4.83
CA SER A 228 -0.68 4.13 4.28
C SER A 228 -0.23 3.84 2.83
N ASN A 229 -0.54 2.65 2.35
CA ASN A 229 -0.40 2.27 0.94
C ASN A 229 -1.76 2.34 0.25
N PRO A 230 -1.88 2.93 -0.95
CA PRO A 230 -3.08 2.82 -1.74
C PRO A 230 -3.30 1.36 -2.16
N TYR A 231 -4.56 0.91 -2.09
CA TYR A 231 -4.91 -0.47 -2.46
C TYR A 231 -5.25 -0.53 -3.95
N LEU A 232 -4.24 -0.34 -4.78
CA LEU A 232 -4.32 -0.34 -6.25
C LEU A 232 -3.54 -1.52 -6.81
N VAL A 233 -3.95 -2.07 -7.96
CA VAL A 233 -3.22 -3.19 -8.59
C VAL A 233 -1.88 -2.76 -9.14
N ASN A 234 -1.75 -1.51 -9.58
CA ASN A 234 -0.52 -0.93 -10.12
C ASN A 234 0.33 -0.18 -9.09
N TYR A 235 -0.05 -0.21 -7.79
CA TYR A 235 0.83 0.29 -6.74
C TYR A 235 2.17 -0.47 -6.75
N ALA A 236 3.27 0.28 -6.86
CA ALA A 236 4.60 -0.29 -7.11
C ALA A 236 5.58 0.02 -5.96
N GLN A 237 6.86 -0.30 -6.16
CA GLN A 237 7.89 -0.12 -5.13
C GLN A 237 8.22 1.36 -4.91
N VAL A 238 8.26 2.12 -6.00
CA VAL A 238 8.65 3.54 -6.01
C VAL A 238 7.43 4.44 -6.16
N ASN A 239 6.52 4.10 -7.08
CA ASN A 239 5.40 4.96 -7.43
C ASN A 239 4.03 4.36 -7.10
N ASP A 240 3.05 5.23 -6.89
CA ASP A 240 1.69 4.84 -6.52
C ASP A 240 0.74 4.68 -7.72
N PHE A 241 1.08 5.23 -8.90
CA PHE A 241 0.24 5.24 -10.09
C PHE A 241 -1.20 5.70 -9.79
N ALA A 242 -1.32 6.75 -8.99
CA ALA A 242 -2.58 7.26 -8.44
C ALA A 242 -2.87 8.72 -8.82
N ALA A 243 -2.22 9.22 -9.88
CA ALA A 243 -2.38 10.58 -10.33
C ALA A 243 -3.76 10.83 -10.98
N ALA A 244 -4.20 12.11 -11.01
CA ALA A 244 -5.46 12.48 -11.65
C ALA A 244 -5.48 12.10 -13.14
N GLN A 245 -6.58 11.46 -13.58
CA GLN A 245 -6.83 11.04 -14.96
C GLN A 245 -5.87 9.98 -15.53
N GLU A 246 -4.97 9.45 -14.73
CA GLU A 246 -3.99 8.45 -15.14
C GLU A 246 -4.62 7.18 -15.69
N ARG A 247 -4.00 6.65 -16.75
CA ARG A 247 -4.22 5.29 -17.26
C ARG A 247 -2.94 4.53 -17.07
N SER A 248 -3.01 3.35 -16.45
CA SER A 248 -1.83 2.51 -16.32
C SER A 248 -2.14 1.04 -16.59
N TRP A 249 -1.15 0.35 -17.08
CA TRP A 249 -1.20 -1.10 -17.28
C TRP A 249 0.09 -1.74 -16.78
N GLN A 250 0.01 -3.02 -16.41
CA GLN A 250 1.19 -3.81 -16.05
C GLN A 250 1.16 -5.20 -16.64
N VAL A 251 2.37 -5.73 -16.84
CA VAL A 251 2.63 -7.14 -17.03
C VAL A 251 3.55 -7.61 -15.91
N ARG A 252 3.22 -8.73 -15.31
CA ARG A 252 3.98 -9.32 -14.21
C ARG A 252 4.19 -10.81 -14.44
N TYR A 253 5.40 -11.26 -14.19
CA TYR A 253 5.77 -12.66 -14.16
C TYR A 253 6.32 -13.03 -12.80
N ASP A 254 5.81 -14.12 -12.22
CA ASP A 254 6.28 -14.71 -10.96
C ASP A 254 6.72 -16.15 -11.20
N TYR A 255 7.76 -16.59 -10.49
CA TYR A 255 8.23 -17.96 -10.51
C TYR A 255 8.52 -18.48 -9.10
N ASP A 256 7.94 -19.65 -8.76
CA ASP A 256 8.23 -20.40 -7.53
C ASP A 256 9.18 -21.56 -7.85
N PHE A 257 10.41 -21.45 -7.39
CA PHE A 257 11.45 -22.44 -7.61
C PHE A 257 11.22 -23.76 -6.87
N LYS A 258 10.17 -23.83 -6.05
CA LYS A 258 9.73 -25.13 -5.49
C LYS A 258 9.46 -26.14 -6.59
N ALA A 259 9.01 -25.73 -7.76
CA ALA A 259 8.82 -26.57 -8.94
C ALA A 259 10.14 -27.18 -9.47
N LEU A 260 11.28 -26.58 -9.16
CA LEU A 260 12.62 -27.06 -9.50
C LEU A 260 13.36 -27.67 -8.27
N GLY A 261 12.64 -27.97 -7.18
CA GLY A 261 13.24 -28.56 -5.98
C GLY A 261 13.94 -27.57 -5.04
N VAL A 262 13.76 -26.26 -5.21
CA VAL A 262 14.31 -25.21 -4.35
C VAL A 262 13.19 -24.47 -3.62
N PRO A 263 12.56 -25.08 -2.60
CA PRO A 263 11.48 -24.45 -1.85
C PRO A 263 11.98 -23.21 -1.10
N GLY A 264 11.14 -22.17 -1.06
CA GLY A 264 11.47 -20.90 -0.41
C GLY A 264 12.16 -19.88 -1.29
N LEU A 265 12.68 -20.27 -2.47
CA LEU A 265 13.19 -19.34 -3.48
C LEU A 265 12.03 -18.91 -4.39
N THR A 266 11.83 -17.61 -4.53
CA THR A 266 10.85 -17.00 -5.43
C THR A 266 11.48 -15.87 -6.23
N PHE A 267 10.94 -15.66 -7.41
CA PHE A 267 11.32 -14.57 -8.31
C PHE A 267 10.07 -13.86 -8.78
N PHE A 268 10.12 -12.54 -8.94
CA PHE A 268 9.17 -11.84 -9.79
C PHE A 268 9.85 -10.72 -10.58
N THR A 269 9.25 -10.39 -11.71
CA THR A 269 9.51 -9.15 -12.43
C THR A 269 8.20 -8.57 -12.92
N ARG A 270 8.10 -7.23 -12.92
CA ARG A 270 6.94 -6.52 -13.47
C ARG A 270 7.39 -5.26 -14.19
N TYR A 271 6.62 -4.87 -15.16
CA TYR A 271 6.70 -3.59 -15.84
C TYR A 271 5.34 -2.92 -15.81
N ILE A 272 5.32 -1.67 -15.37
CA ILE A 272 4.14 -0.82 -15.27
C ILE A 272 4.39 0.42 -16.13
N ASN A 273 3.37 0.84 -16.89
CA ASN A 273 3.40 2.07 -17.67
C ASN A 273 2.13 2.88 -17.38
N GLY A 274 2.29 4.17 -17.14
CA GLY A 274 1.24 5.15 -16.90
C GLY A 274 1.29 6.31 -17.90
N ASP A 275 0.15 6.73 -18.38
CA ASP A 275 -0.02 7.89 -19.28
C ASP A 275 -1.26 8.72 -18.91
N ASN A 276 -1.54 9.77 -19.69
CA ASN A 276 -2.70 10.64 -19.54
C ASN A 276 -2.80 11.31 -18.16
N ILE A 277 -1.67 11.55 -17.51
CA ILE A 277 -1.62 12.16 -16.19
C ILE A 277 -1.86 13.66 -16.30
N LYS A 278 -2.86 14.17 -15.55
CA LYS A 278 -3.07 15.59 -15.35
C LYS A 278 -2.07 16.14 -14.35
N VAL A 279 -1.01 16.78 -14.85
CA VAL A 279 0.03 17.36 -13.99
C VAL A 279 -0.44 18.70 -13.43
N PRO A 280 -0.49 18.89 -12.08
CA PRO A 280 -0.90 20.16 -11.49
C PRO A 280 -0.04 21.34 -11.98
N GLY A 281 -0.69 22.41 -12.41
CA GLY A 281 0.00 23.63 -12.90
C GLY A 281 0.72 23.49 -14.24
N SER A 282 0.53 22.39 -14.98
CA SER A 282 1.09 22.18 -16.31
C SER A 282 -0.01 21.84 -17.31
N GLY A 283 0.14 22.32 -18.55
CA GLY A 283 -0.71 21.91 -19.67
C GLY A 283 -0.20 20.65 -20.39
N ALA A 284 0.96 20.11 -19.97
CA ALA A 284 1.56 18.93 -20.58
C ALA A 284 1.01 17.64 -19.95
N GLU A 285 0.85 16.60 -20.78
CA GLU A 285 0.51 15.27 -20.35
C GLU A 285 1.69 14.62 -19.60
N GLY A 286 1.45 14.14 -18.38
CA GLY A 286 2.40 13.35 -17.62
C GLY A 286 2.40 11.89 -18.08
N LYS A 287 3.60 11.31 -18.10
CA LYS A 287 3.87 9.89 -18.40
C LYS A 287 4.90 9.35 -17.42
N GLU A 288 4.73 8.10 -17.07
CA GLU A 288 5.64 7.42 -16.14
C GLU A 288 5.69 5.91 -16.37
N TRP A 289 6.75 5.29 -15.93
CA TRP A 289 6.87 3.84 -15.91
C TRP A 289 7.76 3.36 -14.78
N GLU A 290 7.52 2.12 -14.34
CA GLU A 290 8.32 1.45 -13.33
C GLU A 290 8.57 0.00 -13.70
N ARG A 291 9.81 -0.46 -13.48
CA ARG A 291 10.18 -1.86 -13.58
C ARG A 291 10.73 -2.33 -12.25
N ASP A 292 10.12 -3.36 -11.69
CA ASP A 292 10.60 -4.03 -10.48
C ASP A 292 11.03 -5.45 -10.78
N THR A 293 12.12 -5.87 -10.16
CA THR A 293 12.60 -7.26 -10.18
C THR A 293 13.04 -7.66 -8.78
N GLU A 294 12.62 -8.83 -8.32
CA GLU A 294 12.96 -9.32 -6.99
C GLU A 294 13.29 -10.80 -7.00
N PHE A 295 14.35 -11.17 -6.29
CA PHE A 295 14.59 -12.51 -5.78
C PHE A 295 14.40 -12.53 -4.27
N LYS A 296 13.69 -13.51 -3.76
CA LYS A 296 13.53 -13.72 -2.32
C LYS A 296 13.78 -15.18 -2.00
N TYR A 297 14.64 -15.42 -1.00
CA TYR A 297 14.81 -16.74 -0.40
C TYR A 297 14.41 -16.71 1.05
N GLN A 298 13.60 -17.69 1.47
CA GLN A 298 13.21 -17.90 2.86
C GLN A 298 13.73 -19.26 3.32
N VAL A 299 14.49 -19.29 4.42
CA VAL A 299 15.02 -20.51 5.00
C VAL A 299 13.87 -21.38 5.50
N GLN A 300 13.84 -22.66 5.05
CA GLN A 300 12.70 -23.56 5.27
C GLN A 300 12.81 -24.37 6.56
N SER A 301 14.00 -24.55 7.10
CA SER A 301 14.24 -25.42 8.28
C SER A 301 15.50 -25.00 9.04
N GLY A 302 15.74 -25.62 10.20
CA GLY A 302 16.90 -25.37 11.06
C GLY A 302 16.75 -24.13 11.93
N SER A 303 17.85 -23.72 12.57
CA SER A 303 17.88 -22.60 13.53
C SER A 303 17.57 -21.23 12.89
N PHE A 304 17.70 -21.10 11.58
CA PHE A 304 17.40 -19.90 10.82
C PHE A 304 16.08 -19.99 10.06
N LYS A 305 15.21 -20.97 10.41
CA LYS A 305 13.89 -21.07 9.79
C LYS A 305 13.17 -19.72 9.82
N ASP A 306 12.47 -19.40 8.71
CA ASP A 306 11.72 -18.16 8.51
C ASP A 306 12.58 -16.88 8.34
N VAL A 307 13.91 -16.96 8.48
CA VAL A 307 14.79 -15.87 8.02
C VAL A 307 14.70 -15.76 6.50
N SER A 308 14.55 -14.55 5.97
CA SER A 308 14.50 -14.34 4.54
C SER A 308 15.51 -13.28 4.07
N VAL A 309 16.10 -13.55 2.91
CA VAL A 309 16.94 -12.60 2.17
C VAL A 309 16.20 -12.19 0.91
N ARG A 310 16.21 -10.89 0.62
CA ARG A 310 15.53 -10.30 -0.54
C ARG A 310 16.51 -9.38 -1.29
N LEU A 311 16.65 -9.63 -2.58
CA LEU A 311 17.35 -8.74 -3.50
C LEU A 311 16.31 -8.13 -4.43
N ARG A 312 16.20 -6.79 -4.44
CA ARG A 312 15.26 -6.06 -5.26
C ARG A 312 15.95 -4.96 -6.05
N ASN A 313 15.58 -4.83 -7.30
CA ASN A 313 15.93 -3.71 -8.17
C ASN A 313 14.65 -3.07 -8.69
N SER A 314 14.55 -1.75 -8.55
CA SER A 314 13.43 -0.95 -9.06
C SER A 314 13.97 0.21 -9.86
N THR A 315 13.40 0.44 -11.04
CA THR A 315 13.72 1.56 -11.90
C THR A 315 12.44 2.30 -12.23
N TYR A 316 12.37 3.58 -11.87
CA TYR A 316 11.23 4.46 -12.14
C TYR A 316 11.67 5.64 -13.01
N ARG A 317 10.84 6.05 -13.98
CA ARG A 317 11.03 7.22 -14.82
C ARG A 317 9.74 7.99 -15.01
N SER A 318 9.85 9.30 -15.12
CA SER A 318 8.71 10.19 -15.33
C SER A 318 9.15 11.42 -16.11
N ASN A 319 8.27 11.95 -16.97
CA ASN A 319 8.54 13.19 -17.69
C ASN A 319 8.17 14.46 -16.91
N TYR A 320 7.52 14.34 -15.76
CA TYR A 320 7.04 15.45 -14.94
C TYR A 320 7.64 15.53 -13.53
N GLU A 321 8.19 14.43 -12.98
CA GLU A 321 8.88 14.41 -11.70
C GLU A 321 10.36 14.68 -11.88
N ARG A 322 10.89 15.77 -11.29
CA ARG A 322 12.30 16.17 -11.48
C ARG A 322 13.29 15.12 -11.03
N TRP A 323 13.04 14.52 -9.87
CA TRP A 323 13.92 13.49 -9.29
C TRP A 323 13.96 12.19 -10.10
N ALA A 324 12.92 11.90 -10.86
CA ALA A 324 12.84 10.70 -11.68
C ALA A 324 13.52 10.82 -13.05
N ARG A 325 13.95 12.02 -13.43
CA ARG A 325 14.71 12.25 -14.68
C ARG A 325 16.19 11.88 -14.52
N ASP A 326 16.72 12.07 -13.30
CA ASP A 326 18.16 11.92 -13.01
C ASP A 326 18.52 10.53 -12.42
N MET A 327 17.53 9.66 -12.23
CA MET A 327 17.77 8.29 -11.78
C MET A 327 18.04 7.37 -12.99
N ASP A 328 19.28 7.31 -13.44
CA ASP A 328 19.80 6.32 -14.37
C ASP A 328 20.33 5.08 -13.65
#